data_8369b81b8dfc0d68c07aa9d7544db30c
#
_entry.id   8369b81b8dfc0d68c07aa9d7544db30c
#
_cell.length_a   1.000
_cell.length_b   1.000
_cell.length_c   1.000
_cell.angle_alpha   90.00
_cell.angle_beta   90.00
_cell.angle_gamma   90.00
#
_symmetry.space_group_name_H-M   'P 1'
#
loop_
_entity.id
_entity.type
_entity.pdbx_description
1 polymer ?
#
loop_
_entity_poly.entity_id
_entity_poly.type
_entity_poly.pdbx_seq_one_letter_code
_entity_poly.pdbx_strand_id
1 'polypeptide(L)'
;TGQSQSIEVTASSGLTEEQVEALVSQAEVHKADDQRKREEAELRNKLLGLIYSTQKTVDEYGGQLEDSDLKSLHSVLEQADSLGPGADLDQLRSAFQALSSASFELTEQIYAQLAEEGDAPTG
;
A
#
# COMPACT_ATOMS: atom_id res chain seq x y z
N THR A 1 28.25 -48.42 14.26
CA THR A 1 27.85 -48.18 14.19
C THR A 1 27.50 -47.21 13.94
N GLY A 2 27.07 -47.15 14.20
CA GLY A 2 26.42 -46.28 13.79
C GLY A 2 27.04 -45.26 13.38
N GLN A 3 27.76 -45.11 13.79
CA GLN A 3 28.42 -44.24 13.44
C GLN A 3 28.37 -43.84 12.22
N SER A 4 28.71 -44.15 11.58
CA SER A 4 28.75 -43.79 10.23
C SER A 4 27.41 -43.53 9.67
N GLN A 5 26.41 -43.88 10.34
CA GLN A 5 25.13 -43.75 9.75
C GLN A 5 24.70 -42.37 9.46
N SER A 6 24.96 -41.44 10.34
CA SER A 6 24.53 -40.09 10.07
C SER A 6 25.29 -39.55 8.88
N ILE A 7 26.51 -39.93 8.71
CA ILE A 7 27.27 -39.48 7.58
C ILE A 7 26.71 -40.05 6.29
N GLU A 8 26.29 -41.27 6.35
CA GLU A 8 25.73 -41.92 5.20
C GLU A 8 24.45 -41.26 4.75
N VAL A 9 23.65 -40.85 5.70
CA VAL A 9 22.42 -40.18 5.39
C VAL A 9 22.71 -38.91 4.63
N THR A 10 23.67 -38.14 5.09
CA THR A 10 24.05 -36.93 4.41
C THR A 10 24.55 -37.22 3.00
N ALA A 11 25.39 -38.22 2.90
CA ALA A 11 25.93 -38.57 1.60
C ALA A 11 24.85 -39.07 0.66
N SER A 12 23.90 -39.81 1.18
CA SER A 12 22.86 -40.37 0.32
C SER A 12 21.90 -39.28 -0.15
N SER A 13 21.78 -38.22 0.57
CA SER A 13 20.91 -37.15 0.14
C SER A 13 21.54 -36.38 -1.02
N GLY A 14 22.85 -36.52 -1.15
CA GLY A 14 23.52 -35.83 -2.25
C GLY A 14 23.69 -34.36 -2.09
N LEU A 15 23.26 -33.82 -0.95
CA LEU A 15 23.38 -32.37 -0.75
C LEU A 15 24.62 -32.04 0.05
N THR A 16 25.35 -31.04 -0.40
CA THR A 16 26.49 -30.52 0.33
C THR A 16 25.99 -29.39 1.21
N GLU A 17 26.85 -28.93 2.10
CA GLU A 17 26.48 -27.78 2.96
C GLU A 17 26.15 -26.59 2.10
N GLU A 18 26.90 -26.38 1.04
CA GLU A 18 26.64 -25.26 0.14
C GLU A 18 25.27 -25.38 -0.49
N GLN A 19 24.90 -26.58 -0.89
CA GLN A 19 23.58 -26.78 -1.49
C GLN A 19 22.46 -26.57 -0.48
N VAL A 20 22.68 -27.01 0.75
CA VAL A 20 21.70 -26.80 1.80
C VAL A 20 21.56 -25.30 2.10
N GLU A 21 22.69 -24.60 2.19
CA GLU A 21 22.66 -23.16 2.40
C GLU A 21 21.95 -22.44 1.25
N ALA A 22 22.20 -22.89 0.03
CA ALA A 22 21.54 -22.31 -1.13
C ALA A 22 20.02 -22.51 -1.06
N LEU A 23 19.59 -23.71 -0.66
CA LEU A 23 18.17 -23.99 -0.54
C LEU A 23 17.52 -23.15 0.56
N VAL A 24 18.21 -23.01 1.69
CA VAL A 24 17.71 -22.19 2.79
C VAL A 24 17.63 -20.74 2.35
N SER A 25 18.66 -20.27 1.67
CA SER A 25 18.69 -18.90 1.17
C SER A 25 17.56 -18.65 0.18
N GLN A 26 17.33 -19.61 -0.73
CA GLN A 26 16.23 -19.49 -1.69
C GLN A 26 14.88 -19.48 -0.97
N ALA A 27 14.73 -20.32 0.05
CA ALA A 27 13.49 -20.36 0.81
C ALA A 27 13.24 -19.02 1.52
N GLU A 28 14.30 -18.43 2.06
CA GLU A 28 14.17 -17.13 2.71
C GLU A 28 13.80 -16.03 1.71
N VAL A 29 14.41 -16.07 0.52
CA VAL A 29 14.09 -15.10 -0.53
C VAL A 29 12.65 -15.27 -0.97
N HIS A 30 12.19 -16.49 -1.15
CA HIS A 30 10.81 -16.75 -1.54
C HIS A 30 9.84 -16.29 -0.47
N LYS A 31 10.19 -16.52 0.79
CA LYS A 31 9.35 -16.09 1.89
C LYS A 31 9.24 -14.56 1.94
N ALA A 32 10.37 -13.89 1.78
CA ALA A 32 10.39 -12.43 1.76
C ALA A 32 9.60 -11.89 0.57
N ASP A 33 9.74 -12.55 -0.58
CA ASP A 33 9.04 -12.15 -1.79
C ASP A 33 7.52 -12.35 -1.64
N ASP A 34 7.12 -13.47 -1.05
CA ASP A 34 5.71 -13.73 -0.80
C ASP A 34 5.12 -12.72 0.17
N GLN A 35 5.89 -12.36 1.18
CA GLN A 35 5.45 -11.37 2.15
C GLN A 35 5.29 -10.02 1.49
N ARG A 36 6.24 -9.64 0.64
CA ARG A 36 6.16 -8.38 -0.09
C ARG A 36 4.95 -8.34 -1.01
N LYS A 37 4.68 -9.43 -1.71
CA LYS A 37 3.52 -9.53 -2.59
C LYS A 37 2.22 -9.39 -1.80
N ARG A 38 2.19 -9.97 -0.61
CA ARG A 38 1.03 -9.86 0.25
C ARG A 38 0.84 -8.42 0.72
N GLU A 39 1.92 -7.77 1.12
CA GLU A 39 1.87 -6.37 1.53
C GLU A 39 1.43 -5.49 0.39
N GLU A 40 1.92 -5.76 -0.82
CA GLU A 40 1.52 -5.02 -2.01
C GLU A 40 0.03 -5.19 -2.27
N ALA A 41 -0.47 -6.41 -2.16
CA ALA A 41 -1.89 -6.65 -2.39
C ALA A 41 -2.76 -5.95 -1.34
N GLU A 42 -2.36 -6.02 -0.09
CA GLU A 42 -3.08 -5.35 0.99
C GLU A 42 -3.08 -3.85 0.81
N LEU A 43 -1.93 -3.30 0.49
CA LEU A 43 -1.80 -1.87 0.30
C LEU A 43 -2.55 -1.40 -0.92
N ARG A 44 -2.54 -2.20 -1.99
CA ARG A 44 -3.30 -1.90 -3.19
C ARG A 44 -4.79 -1.85 -2.88
N ASN A 45 -5.28 -2.79 -2.10
CA ASN A 45 -6.68 -2.81 -1.71
C ASN A 45 -7.03 -1.59 -0.86
N LYS A 46 -6.15 -1.22 0.06
CA LYS A 46 -6.36 -0.03 0.88
C LYS A 46 -6.36 1.23 0.02
N LEU A 47 -5.46 1.28 -0.95
CA LEU A 47 -5.37 2.42 -1.86
C LEU A 47 -6.64 2.54 -2.68
N LEU A 48 -7.14 1.44 -3.22
CA LEU A 48 -8.37 1.46 -3.99
C LEU A 48 -9.55 1.94 -3.15
N GLY A 49 -9.62 1.47 -1.90
CA GLY A 49 -10.65 1.93 -0.99
C GLY A 49 -10.55 3.41 -0.70
N LEU A 50 -9.34 3.90 -0.53
CA LEU A 50 -9.11 5.32 -0.28
C LEU A 50 -9.44 6.16 -1.50
N ILE A 51 -9.08 5.70 -2.69
CA ILE A 51 -9.43 6.38 -3.94
C ILE A 51 -10.95 6.49 -4.04
N TYR A 52 -11.64 5.39 -3.79
CA TYR A 52 -13.08 5.36 -3.90
C TYR A 52 -13.72 6.32 -2.90
N SER A 53 -13.31 6.26 -1.63
CA SER A 53 -13.92 7.11 -0.62
C SER A 53 -13.58 8.58 -0.83
N THR A 54 -12.38 8.88 -1.33
CA THR A 54 -11.99 10.25 -1.62
C THR A 54 -12.81 10.80 -2.78
N GLN A 55 -13.00 10.02 -3.83
CA GLN A 55 -13.81 10.42 -4.97
C GLN A 55 -15.25 10.67 -4.55
N LYS A 56 -15.77 9.81 -3.69
CA LYS A 56 -17.12 9.97 -3.20
C LYS A 56 -17.27 11.26 -2.40
N THR A 57 -16.29 11.56 -1.57
CA THR A 57 -16.28 12.81 -0.80
C THR A 57 -16.22 14.02 -1.73
N VAL A 58 -15.40 13.96 -2.76
CA VAL A 58 -15.31 15.02 -3.75
C VAL A 58 -16.65 15.22 -4.44
N ASP A 59 -17.31 14.13 -4.81
CA ASP A 59 -18.61 14.22 -5.47
C ASP A 59 -19.66 14.87 -4.58
N GLU A 60 -19.62 14.56 -3.29
CA GLU A 60 -20.59 15.12 -2.36
C GLU A 60 -20.28 16.56 -1.95
N TYR A 61 -19.03 16.87 -1.75
CA TYR A 61 -18.63 18.16 -1.20
C TYR A 61 -17.74 19.02 -2.10
N GLY A 62 -17.55 18.60 -3.33
CA GLY A 62 -16.66 19.31 -4.23
C GLY A 62 -17.04 20.76 -4.47
N GLY A 63 -18.32 21.06 -4.41
CA GLY A 63 -18.77 22.42 -4.60
C GLY A 63 -18.35 23.38 -3.50
N GLN A 64 -17.87 22.84 -2.37
CA GLN A 64 -17.42 23.65 -1.26
C GLN A 64 -15.93 23.87 -1.27
N LEU A 65 -15.25 23.30 -2.25
CA LEU A 65 -13.80 23.40 -2.34
C LEU A 65 -13.40 24.39 -3.43
N GLU A 66 -12.22 24.97 -3.28
CA GLU A 66 -11.70 25.87 -4.29
C GLU A 66 -11.21 25.04 -5.48
N ASP A 67 -11.24 25.63 -6.66
CA ASP A 67 -10.81 24.95 -7.88
C ASP A 67 -9.37 24.47 -7.78
N SER A 68 -8.50 25.25 -7.18
CA SER A 68 -7.09 24.85 -7.06
C SER A 68 -6.94 23.60 -6.19
N ASP A 69 -7.73 23.51 -5.13
CA ASP A 69 -7.70 22.36 -4.25
C ASP A 69 -8.24 21.12 -4.96
N LEU A 70 -9.31 21.29 -5.72
CA LEU A 70 -9.88 20.23 -6.50
C LEU A 70 -8.89 19.70 -7.54
N LYS A 71 -8.18 20.62 -8.21
CA LYS A 71 -7.19 20.22 -9.20
C LYS A 71 -6.05 19.43 -8.57
N SER A 72 -5.57 19.90 -7.40
CA SER A 72 -4.52 19.20 -6.70
C SER A 72 -4.97 17.80 -6.31
N LEU A 73 -6.17 17.69 -5.80
CA LEU A 73 -6.73 16.43 -5.38
C LEU A 73 -6.93 15.49 -6.56
N HIS A 74 -7.45 16.01 -7.66
CA HIS A 74 -7.62 15.21 -8.87
C HIS A 74 -6.28 14.69 -9.38
N SER A 75 -5.23 15.51 -9.30
CA SER A 75 -3.90 15.09 -9.71
C SER A 75 -3.41 13.92 -8.86
N VAL A 76 -3.61 13.99 -7.55
CA VAL A 76 -3.19 12.91 -6.65
C VAL A 76 -4.01 11.65 -6.93
N LEU A 77 -5.31 11.80 -7.16
CA LEU A 77 -6.18 10.68 -7.48
C LEU A 77 -5.76 10.01 -8.79
N GLU A 78 -5.44 10.81 -9.80
CA GLU A 78 -4.98 10.26 -11.07
C GLU A 78 -3.67 9.52 -10.92
N GLN A 79 -2.74 10.07 -10.16
CA GLN A 79 -1.47 9.40 -9.93
C GLN A 79 -1.67 8.07 -9.24
N ALA A 80 -2.54 8.04 -8.24
CA ALA A 80 -2.81 6.80 -7.52
C ALA A 80 -3.51 5.78 -8.43
N ASP A 81 -4.46 6.25 -9.22
CA ASP A 81 -5.23 5.39 -10.11
C ASP A 81 -4.40 4.87 -11.27
N SER A 82 -3.36 5.62 -11.64
CA SER A 82 -2.52 5.22 -12.77
C SER A 82 -1.54 4.09 -12.41
N LEU A 83 -1.40 3.77 -11.13
CA LEU A 83 -0.53 2.68 -10.75
C LEU A 83 -1.14 1.37 -11.20
N GLY A 84 -0.43 0.69 -12.07
CA GLY A 84 -0.91 -0.57 -12.60
C GLY A 84 -0.61 -1.74 -11.69
N PRO A 85 -0.98 -2.93 -12.11
CA PRO A 85 -0.73 -4.13 -11.30
C PRO A 85 0.76 -4.40 -11.09
N GLY A 86 1.61 -3.74 -11.86
CA GLY A 86 3.04 -3.89 -11.68
C GLY A 86 3.67 -2.90 -10.72
N ALA A 87 2.89 -2.06 -10.08
CA ALA A 87 3.42 -1.09 -9.14
C ALA A 87 4.04 -1.82 -7.96
N ASP A 88 5.22 -1.35 -7.53
CA ASP A 88 5.89 -1.98 -6.41
C ASP A 88 5.44 -1.38 -5.09
N LEU A 89 5.92 -1.96 -4.01
CA LEU A 89 5.51 -1.55 -2.66
C LEU A 89 5.80 -0.07 -2.39
N ASP A 90 6.96 0.40 -2.82
CA ASP A 90 7.34 1.80 -2.61
C ASP A 90 6.40 2.75 -3.33
N GLN A 91 6.04 2.42 -4.58
CA GLN A 91 5.11 3.21 -5.35
C GLN A 91 3.74 3.24 -4.69
N LEU A 92 3.30 2.09 -4.21
CA LEU A 92 2.01 1.99 -3.53
C LEU A 92 2.00 2.78 -2.23
N ARG A 93 3.09 2.71 -1.48
CA ARG A 93 3.20 3.47 -0.23
C ARG A 93 3.19 4.97 -0.48
N SER A 94 3.94 5.41 -1.49
CA SER A 94 3.99 6.82 -1.82
C SER A 94 2.62 7.34 -2.23
N ALA A 95 1.94 6.58 -3.09
CA ALA A 95 0.60 6.96 -3.53
C ALA A 95 -0.38 6.99 -2.37
N PHE A 96 -0.30 6.00 -1.49
CA PHE A 96 -1.18 5.92 -0.35
C PHE A 96 -0.96 7.10 0.60
N GLN A 97 0.29 7.44 0.87
CA GLN A 97 0.62 8.56 1.73
C GLN A 97 0.15 9.88 1.12
N ALA A 98 0.41 10.07 -0.17
CA ALA A 98 0.01 11.29 -0.85
C ALA A 98 -1.51 11.45 -0.83
N LEU A 99 -2.23 10.37 -1.10
CA LEU A 99 -3.68 10.41 -1.13
C LEU A 99 -4.26 10.55 0.28
N SER A 100 -3.65 9.92 1.27
CA SER A 100 -4.08 10.07 2.65
C SER A 100 -3.95 11.50 3.11
N SER A 101 -2.83 12.16 2.80
CA SER A 101 -2.62 13.55 3.14
C SER A 101 -3.62 14.44 2.43
N ALA A 102 -3.83 14.20 1.14
CA ALA A 102 -4.78 14.97 0.36
C ALA A 102 -6.20 14.80 0.89
N SER A 103 -6.55 13.58 1.25
CA SER A 103 -7.87 13.29 1.80
C SER A 103 -8.08 13.96 3.16
N PHE A 104 -7.05 14.00 3.96
CA PHE A 104 -7.10 14.65 5.26
C PHE A 104 -7.32 16.15 5.09
N GLU A 105 -6.56 16.77 4.18
CA GLU A 105 -6.72 18.19 3.90
C GLU A 105 -8.11 18.49 3.34
N LEU A 106 -8.60 17.61 2.49
CA LEU A 106 -9.96 17.72 1.94
C LEU A 106 -10.98 17.75 3.06
N THR A 107 -10.85 16.83 4.01
CA THR A 107 -11.77 16.75 5.12
C THR A 107 -11.71 18.03 5.97
N GLU A 108 -10.51 18.53 6.22
CA GLU A 108 -10.34 19.75 6.99
C GLU A 108 -10.98 20.96 6.28
N GLN A 109 -10.80 21.03 4.98
CA GLN A 109 -11.38 22.13 4.20
C GLN A 109 -12.89 22.05 4.21
N ILE A 110 -13.43 20.85 4.09
CA ILE A 110 -14.88 20.65 4.14
C ILE A 110 -15.42 21.10 5.49
N TYR A 111 -14.79 20.69 6.56
CA TYR A 111 -15.22 21.10 7.89
C TYR A 111 -15.12 22.60 8.08
N ALA A 112 -14.07 23.21 7.58
CA ALA A 112 -13.91 24.64 7.67
C ALA A 112 -15.03 25.38 6.92
N GLN A 113 -15.37 24.91 5.74
CA GLN A 113 -16.44 25.51 4.96
C GLN A 113 -17.79 25.32 5.63
N LEU A 114 -18.05 24.14 6.13
CA LEU A 114 -19.30 23.88 6.81
C LEU A 114 -19.41 24.70 8.09
N ALA A 115 -18.31 24.90 8.79
CA ALA A 115 -18.30 25.70 9.98
C ALA A 115 -18.62 27.16 9.65
N GLU A 116 -18.10 27.68 8.53
CA GLU A 116 -18.40 29.02 8.13
C GLU A 116 -19.87 29.18 7.75
N GLU A 117 -20.38 28.24 6.98
CA GLU A 117 -21.75 28.29 6.52
C GLU A 117 -22.73 28.01 7.63
N GLY A 118 -22.44 27.07 8.47
CA GLY A 118 -23.36 26.69 9.48
C GLY A 118 -23.11 27.31 10.82
N ASP A 119 -22.11 28.13 10.90
CA ASP A 119 -21.69 28.68 12.15
C ASP A 119 -22.76 29.44 12.88
N ALA A 120 -23.34 30.36 12.22
CA ALA A 120 -24.31 31.14 12.85
C ALA A 120 -25.43 30.35 13.49
N PRO A 121 -26.00 29.46 12.78
CA PRO A 121 -27.11 28.73 13.33
C PRO A 121 -26.75 27.75 14.36
N THR A 122 -25.57 27.27 14.29
CA THR A 122 -25.30 26.27 15.16
C THR A 122 -25.28 26.74 16.46
N GLY A 123 -25.12 27.81 16.60
CA GLY A 123 -25.19 28.14 17.98
C GLY A 123 -25.51 26.95 18.70
#